data_409b630bde5e69410daa8b9c2919aee2
#
_entry.id   409b630bde5e69410daa8b9c2919aee2
#
_cell.length_a   1.000
_cell.length_b   1.000
_cell.length_c   1.000
_cell.angle_alpha   90.00
_cell.angle_beta   90.00
_cell.angle_gamma   90.00
#
_symmetry.space_group_name_H-M   'P 1'
#
loop_
_entity.id
_entity.type
_entity.pdbx_description
1 polymer ?
#
loop_
_entity_poly.entity_id
_entity_poly.type
_entity_poly.pdbx_seq_one_letter_code
_entity_poly.pdbx_strand_id
1 'polypeptide(L)'
;MPDATWTADVVVVGAGFAGLTAARELTRLGHDALVLEGRDRVGGRSHTGHVAGIPVDLGGTFVGPTQDAVLALADELGIPTVPTYHDGANLIRWRGAVRSYSGTIPRLSLGGLIDIGRVRWQFDRIARAVPLTEPWTARRAARLDGQS
;
A
#
# COMPACT_ATOMS: atom_id res chain seq x y z
N MET A 1 -30.45 -4.30 26.83
CA MET A 1 -30.25 -5.29 25.77
C MET A 1 -29.57 -6.47 26.40
N PRO A 2 -30.00 -7.72 26.14
CA PRO A 2 -29.28 -8.85 26.66
C PRO A 2 -27.85 -8.81 26.15
N ASP A 3 -26.89 -9.05 27.05
CA ASP A 3 -25.47 -9.16 26.71
C ASP A 3 -25.32 -10.34 25.74
N ALA A 4 -25.19 -10.04 24.47
CA ALA A 4 -24.92 -11.04 23.44
C ALA A 4 -23.46 -11.50 23.61
N THR A 5 -23.29 -12.72 24.13
CA THR A 5 -21.98 -13.36 24.20
C THR A 5 -21.71 -14.06 22.88
N TRP A 6 -20.67 -13.62 22.19
CA TRP A 6 -20.17 -14.26 20.97
C TRP A 6 -18.99 -15.16 21.33
N THR A 7 -18.94 -16.35 20.77
CA THR A 7 -17.84 -17.30 20.93
C THR A 7 -17.23 -17.55 19.56
N ALA A 8 -15.91 -17.56 19.47
CA ALA A 8 -15.16 -17.89 18.26
C ALA A 8 -13.82 -18.50 18.67
N ASP A 9 -13.21 -19.29 17.78
CA ASP A 9 -11.87 -19.84 18.00
C ASP A 9 -10.82 -18.72 17.96
N VAL A 10 -11.00 -17.74 17.07
CA VAL A 10 -10.08 -16.62 16.88
C VAL A 10 -10.85 -15.31 16.72
N VAL A 11 -10.41 -14.28 17.41
CA VAL A 11 -10.91 -12.92 17.24
C VAL A 11 -9.87 -12.11 16.46
N VAL A 12 -10.27 -11.58 15.30
CA VAL A 12 -9.46 -10.68 14.44
C VAL A 12 -9.89 -9.25 14.69
N VAL A 13 -8.97 -8.39 15.10
CA VAL A 13 -9.26 -6.97 15.37
C VAL A 13 -8.91 -6.14 14.15
N GLY A 14 -9.93 -5.51 13.56
CA GLY A 14 -9.85 -4.65 12.39
C GLY A 14 -10.23 -5.34 11.08
N ALA A 15 -11.19 -4.76 10.35
CA ALA A 15 -11.68 -5.23 9.06
C ALA A 15 -11.04 -4.48 7.87
N GLY A 16 -9.74 -4.23 7.92
CA GLY A 16 -8.93 -3.82 6.78
C GLY A 16 -8.43 -5.04 5.99
N PHE A 17 -7.65 -4.83 4.92
CA PHE A 17 -7.11 -5.93 4.09
C PHE A 17 -6.43 -7.03 4.91
N ALA A 18 -5.56 -6.66 5.84
CA ALA A 18 -4.83 -7.65 6.65
C ALA A 18 -5.77 -8.50 7.52
N GLY A 19 -6.70 -7.85 8.22
CA GLY A 19 -7.64 -8.57 9.09
C GLY A 19 -8.62 -9.45 8.32
N LEU A 20 -9.17 -8.94 7.21
CA LEU A 20 -10.09 -9.71 6.37
C LEU A 20 -9.37 -10.90 5.69
N THR A 21 -8.12 -10.71 5.25
CA THR A 21 -7.32 -11.81 4.70
C THR A 21 -7.01 -12.86 5.77
N ALA A 22 -6.64 -12.43 6.98
CA ALA A 22 -6.39 -13.34 8.09
C ALA A 22 -7.65 -14.14 8.46
N ALA A 23 -8.80 -13.48 8.60
CA ALA A 23 -10.06 -14.14 8.90
C ALA A 23 -10.46 -15.15 7.82
N ARG A 24 -10.30 -14.77 6.54
CA ARG A 24 -10.56 -15.65 5.41
C ARG A 24 -9.68 -16.92 5.45
N GLU A 25 -8.39 -16.76 5.69
CA GLU A 25 -7.48 -17.91 5.77
C GLU A 25 -7.79 -18.81 7.00
N LEU A 26 -8.11 -18.21 8.14
CA LEU A 26 -8.54 -18.96 9.32
C LEU A 26 -9.81 -19.78 9.03
N THR A 27 -10.82 -19.16 8.40
CA THR A 27 -12.04 -19.86 8.00
C THR A 27 -11.75 -20.99 7.00
N ARG A 28 -10.83 -20.77 6.05
CA ARG A 28 -10.40 -21.80 5.10
C ARG A 28 -9.69 -22.98 5.76
N LEU A 29 -9.02 -22.73 6.89
CA LEU A 29 -8.39 -23.75 7.72
C LEU A 29 -9.35 -24.44 8.69
N GLY A 30 -10.63 -24.07 8.67
CA GLY A 30 -11.68 -24.70 9.49
C GLY A 30 -11.88 -24.06 10.87
N HIS A 31 -11.28 -22.90 11.14
CA HIS A 31 -11.49 -22.16 12.39
C HIS A 31 -12.70 -21.23 12.28
N ASP A 32 -13.42 -21.09 13.38
CA ASP A 32 -14.44 -20.06 13.55
C ASP A 32 -13.76 -18.73 13.88
N ALA A 33 -13.85 -17.75 12.96
CA ALA A 33 -13.16 -16.46 13.05
C ALA A 33 -14.16 -15.31 13.15
N LEU A 34 -14.09 -14.54 14.25
CA LEU A 34 -14.88 -13.33 14.47
C LEU A 34 -14.04 -12.10 14.18
N VAL A 35 -14.51 -11.22 13.26
CA VAL A 35 -13.85 -9.94 12.98
C VAL A 35 -14.54 -8.81 13.73
N LEU A 36 -13.78 -8.06 14.49
CA LEU A 36 -14.24 -6.86 15.19
C LEU A 36 -13.67 -5.61 14.50
N GLU A 37 -14.55 -4.71 14.07
CA GLU A 37 -14.18 -3.41 13.47
C GLU A 37 -14.67 -2.28 14.36
N GLY A 38 -13.81 -1.30 14.63
CA GLY A 38 -14.13 -0.16 15.48
C GLY A 38 -14.85 0.99 14.77
N ARG A 39 -14.94 0.95 13.44
CA ARG A 39 -15.67 1.91 12.62
C ARG A 39 -16.99 1.32 12.16
N ASP A 40 -17.82 2.15 11.58
CA ASP A 40 -19.08 1.78 10.94
C ASP A 40 -18.92 1.18 9.53
N ARG A 41 -17.68 0.94 9.09
CA ARG A 41 -17.35 0.40 7.76
C ARG A 41 -16.13 -0.51 7.78
N VAL A 42 -16.07 -1.43 6.86
CA VAL A 42 -14.89 -2.25 6.54
C VAL A 42 -13.92 -1.54 5.60
N GLY A 43 -12.79 -2.15 5.28
CA GLY A 43 -11.82 -1.72 4.29
C GLY A 43 -10.62 -0.96 4.86
N GLY A 44 -10.71 -0.41 6.07
CA GLY A 44 -9.60 0.29 6.71
C GLY A 44 -9.12 1.52 5.90
N ARG A 45 -7.90 1.47 5.36
CA ARG A 45 -7.31 2.52 4.50
C ARG A 45 -7.83 2.50 3.06
N SER A 46 -8.48 1.44 2.63
CA SER A 46 -9.24 1.41 1.37
C SER A 46 -10.65 1.88 1.66
N HIS A 47 -11.10 2.86 0.89
CA HIS A 47 -12.41 3.48 1.10
C HIS A 47 -12.95 4.01 -0.22
N THR A 48 -14.10 3.51 -0.63
CA THR A 48 -14.87 4.07 -1.74
C THR A 48 -15.94 4.98 -1.18
N GLY A 49 -15.93 6.23 -1.62
CA GLY A 49 -16.96 7.22 -1.29
C GLY A 49 -17.79 7.57 -2.50
N HIS A 50 -18.68 8.56 -2.36
CA HIS A 50 -19.49 9.06 -3.47
C HIS A 50 -19.46 10.59 -3.49
N VAL A 51 -19.28 11.16 -4.68
CA VAL A 51 -19.39 12.61 -4.92
C VAL A 51 -20.43 12.80 -6.02
N ALA A 52 -21.50 13.51 -5.70
CA ALA A 52 -22.64 13.71 -6.60
C ALA A 52 -23.19 12.39 -7.21
N GLY A 53 -23.23 11.32 -6.41
CA GLY A 53 -23.70 9.99 -6.83
C GLY A 53 -22.68 9.16 -7.60
N ILE A 54 -21.51 9.70 -7.91
CA ILE A 54 -20.42 8.99 -8.61
C ILE A 54 -19.49 8.35 -7.57
N PRO A 55 -19.19 7.04 -7.67
CA PRO A 55 -18.22 6.41 -6.80
C PRO A 55 -16.84 6.99 -7.04
N VAL A 56 -16.13 7.30 -5.95
CA VAL A 56 -14.75 7.80 -5.97
C VAL A 56 -13.91 7.08 -4.93
N ASP A 57 -12.68 6.82 -5.24
CA ASP A 57 -11.75 6.25 -4.30
C ASP A 57 -11.16 7.34 -3.39
N LEU A 58 -11.41 7.18 -2.10
CA LEU A 58 -10.87 8.04 -1.05
C LEU A 58 -9.59 7.48 -0.42
N GLY A 59 -9.17 6.29 -0.84
CA GLY A 59 -7.94 5.65 -0.41
C GLY A 59 -7.75 4.27 -1.03
N GLY A 60 -6.49 3.83 -1.14
CA GLY A 60 -6.14 2.49 -1.61
C GLY A 60 -6.48 2.20 -3.08
N THR A 61 -6.24 3.16 -3.98
CA THR A 61 -6.67 3.09 -5.39
C THR A 61 -5.71 2.32 -6.29
N PHE A 62 -4.41 2.46 -6.05
CA PHE A 62 -3.40 1.96 -6.99
C PHE A 62 -2.75 0.66 -6.53
N VAL A 63 -2.54 -0.25 -7.49
CA VAL A 63 -1.71 -1.43 -7.32
C VAL A 63 -0.54 -1.35 -8.30
N GLY A 64 0.65 -1.76 -7.87
CA GLY A 64 1.85 -1.76 -8.70
C GLY A 64 2.34 -3.16 -9.03
N PRO A 65 3.22 -3.29 -10.00
CA PRO A 65 4.01 -4.51 -10.21
C PRO A 65 4.69 -4.90 -8.89
N THR A 66 4.85 -6.16 -8.60
CA THR A 66 5.41 -6.69 -7.34
C THR A 66 4.47 -6.71 -6.13
N GLN A 67 3.26 -6.22 -6.25
CA GLN A 67 2.21 -6.39 -5.22
C GLN A 67 1.40 -7.67 -5.50
N ASP A 68 2.10 -8.80 -5.63
CA ASP A 68 1.55 -10.04 -6.14
C ASP A 68 0.39 -10.58 -5.30
N ALA A 69 0.45 -10.43 -3.98
CA ALA A 69 -0.61 -10.90 -3.08
C ALA A 69 -1.95 -10.19 -3.30
N VAL A 70 -1.94 -8.87 -3.51
CA VAL A 70 -3.16 -8.11 -3.76
C VAL A 70 -3.67 -8.32 -5.19
N LEU A 71 -2.76 -8.49 -6.14
CA LEU A 71 -3.12 -8.83 -7.52
C LEU A 71 -3.76 -10.23 -7.61
N ALA A 72 -3.19 -11.21 -6.92
CA ALA A 72 -3.76 -12.56 -6.84
C ALA A 72 -5.15 -12.56 -6.16
N LEU A 73 -5.33 -11.76 -5.11
CA LEU A 73 -6.64 -11.63 -4.47
C LEU A 73 -7.65 -10.95 -5.39
N ALA A 74 -7.26 -9.92 -6.14
CA ALA A 74 -8.12 -9.26 -7.11
C ALA A 74 -8.56 -10.23 -8.22
N ASP A 75 -7.64 -11.02 -8.75
CA ASP A 75 -7.91 -12.05 -9.76
C ASP A 75 -8.88 -13.12 -9.23
N GLU A 76 -8.65 -13.63 -8.04
CA GLU A 76 -9.53 -14.60 -7.38
C GLU A 76 -10.95 -14.07 -7.18
N LEU A 77 -11.09 -12.77 -6.87
CA LEU A 77 -12.38 -12.12 -6.69
C LEU A 77 -13.00 -11.63 -8.01
N GLY A 78 -12.34 -11.84 -9.16
CA GLY A 78 -12.79 -11.39 -10.46
C GLY A 78 -12.79 -9.87 -10.61
N ILE A 79 -11.92 -9.15 -9.87
CA ILE A 79 -11.81 -7.69 -9.91
C ILE A 79 -10.73 -7.30 -10.92
N PRO A 80 -11.10 -6.75 -12.09
CA PRO A 80 -10.11 -6.35 -13.09
C PRO A 80 -9.34 -5.12 -12.63
N THR A 81 -8.06 -5.06 -13.02
CA THR A 81 -7.26 -3.85 -12.92
C THR A 81 -7.26 -3.10 -14.25
N VAL A 82 -7.20 -1.78 -14.19
CA VAL A 82 -7.11 -0.92 -15.38
C VAL A 82 -5.82 -0.11 -15.33
N PRO A 83 -5.15 0.10 -16.48
CA PRO A 83 -3.96 0.95 -16.52
C PRO A 83 -4.30 2.38 -16.07
N THR A 84 -3.43 2.96 -15.24
CA THR A 84 -3.57 4.37 -14.89
C THR A 84 -3.47 5.23 -16.15
N TYR A 85 -4.41 6.16 -16.32
CA TYR A 85 -4.35 7.13 -17.40
C TYR A 85 -3.10 8.01 -17.27
N HIS A 86 -2.30 8.09 -18.33
CA HIS A 86 -1.04 8.82 -18.36
C HIS A 86 -0.79 9.59 -19.66
N ASP A 87 -1.82 9.78 -20.48
CA ASP A 87 -1.71 10.59 -21.67
C ASP A 87 -1.66 12.06 -21.28
N GLY A 88 -0.71 12.78 -21.88
CA GLY A 88 -0.50 14.20 -21.62
C GLY A 88 0.86 14.51 -21.03
N ALA A 89 0.99 15.71 -20.45
CA ALA A 89 2.21 16.19 -19.84
C ALA A 89 2.09 16.17 -18.30
N ASN A 90 3.13 15.70 -17.65
CA ASN A 90 3.29 15.85 -16.22
C ASN A 90 3.68 17.30 -15.87
N LEU A 91 3.23 17.76 -14.71
CA LEU A 91 3.57 19.08 -14.22
C LEU A 91 4.43 18.96 -12.97
N ILE A 92 5.49 19.72 -12.88
CA ILE A 92 6.33 19.86 -11.69
C ILE A 92 6.42 21.33 -11.28
N ARG A 93 6.15 21.61 -10.00
CA ARG A 93 6.43 22.93 -9.42
C ARG A 93 7.78 22.87 -8.70
N TRP A 94 8.75 23.61 -9.22
CA TRP A 94 10.09 23.67 -8.66
C TRP A 94 10.58 25.10 -8.58
N ARG A 95 11.03 25.54 -7.41
CA ARG A 95 11.53 26.91 -7.14
C ARG A 95 10.56 28.01 -7.60
N GLY A 96 9.26 27.80 -7.36
CA GLY A 96 8.22 28.77 -7.70
C GLY A 96 7.74 28.74 -9.15
N ALA A 97 8.41 28.01 -10.07
CA ALA A 97 8.01 27.86 -11.47
C ALA A 97 7.32 26.52 -11.71
N VAL A 98 6.25 26.53 -12.52
CA VAL A 98 5.60 25.32 -13.01
C VAL A 98 6.19 24.98 -14.38
N ARG A 99 6.60 23.73 -14.56
CA ARG A 99 7.16 23.21 -15.82
C ARG A 99 6.44 21.94 -16.20
N SER A 100 6.21 21.75 -17.49
CA SER A 100 5.69 20.52 -18.05
C SER A 100 6.83 19.62 -18.54
N TYR A 101 6.64 18.30 -18.42
CA TYR A 101 7.56 17.31 -18.96
C TYR A 101 6.78 16.07 -19.39
N SER A 102 7.35 15.30 -20.29
CA SER A 102 6.85 13.99 -20.72
C SER A 102 7.75 12.88 -20.20
N GLY A 103 7.16 11.70 -19.95
CA GLY A 103 7.86 10.54 -19.41
C GLY A 103 7.95 10.55 -17.87
N THR A 104 8.75 9.65 -17.33
CA THR A 104 8.82 9.38 -15.88
C THR A 104 9.70 10.37 -15.11
N ILE A 105 10.70 10.97 -15.76
CA ILE A 105 11.71 11.81 -15.11
C ILE A 105 11.61 13.23 -15.63
N PRO A 106 11.45 14.26 -14.75
CA PRO A 106 11.50 15.65 -15.16
C PRO A 106 12.85 16.00 -15.81
N ARG A 107 12.87 16.99 -16.71
CA ARG A 107 14.12 17.51 -17.25
C ARG A 107 14.91 18.22 -16.15
N LEU A 108 15.95 17.58 -15.69
CA LEU A 108 16.85 18.06 -14.64
C LEU A 108 18.17 18.55 -15.25
N SER A 109 18.86 19.42 -14.52
CA SER A 109 20.24 19.77 -14.84
C SER A 109 21.17 18.56 -14.68
N LEU A 110 22.32 18.56 -15.33
CA LEU A 110 23.30 17.48 -15.20
C LEU A 110 23.69 17.23 -13.73
N GLY A 111 23.86 18.29 -12.93
CA GLY A 111 24.09 18.17 -11.50
C GLY A 111 22.94 17.47 -10.76
N GLY A 112 21.69 17.80 -11.09
CA GLY A 112 20.51 17.14 -10.51
C GLY A 112 20.42 15.65 -10.85
N LEU A 113 20.80 15.27 -12.06
CA LEU A 113 20.86 13.86 -12.48
C LEU A 113 21.93 13.09 -11.70
N ILE A 114 23.12 13.71 -11.50
CA ILE A 114 24.19 13.12 -10.70
C ILE A 114 23.75 12.95 -9.24
N ASP A 115 23.12 13.95 -8.65
CA ASP A 115 22.62 13.88 -7.27
C ASP A 115 21.59 12.77 -7.08
N ILE A 116 20.62 12.69 -7.99
CA ILE A 116 19.62 11.58 -7.94
C ILE A 116 20.31 10.24 -8.13
N GLY A 117 21.25 10.11 -9.04
CA GLY A 117 22.03 8.89 -9.22
C GLY A 117 22.77 8.47 -7.96
N ARG A 118 23.41 9.43 -7.25
CA ARG A 118 24.08 9.16 -5.97
C ARG A 118 23.11 8.73 -4.87
N VAL A 119 21.98 9.44 -4.72
CA VAL A 119 20.97 9.10 -3.71
C VAL A 119 20.40 7.71 -3.98
N ARG A 120 20.05 7.41 -5.23
CA ARG A 120 19.56 6.09 -5.64
C ARG A 120 20.59 5.00 -5.34
N TRP A 121 21.85 5.21 -5.72
CA TRP A 121 22.91 4.26 -5.45
C TRP A 121 23.11 4.01 -3.93
N GLN A 122 23.07 5.07 -3.12
CA GLN A 122 23.17 4.95 -1.65
C GLN A 122 21.99 4.16 -1.08
N PHE A 123 20.77 4.47 -1.55
CA PHE A 123 19.57 3.75 -1.13
C PHE A 123 19.61 2.26 -1.52
N ASP A 124 19.94 1.96 -2.77
CA ASP A 124 20.07 0.59 -3.25
C ASP A 124 21.14 -0.20 -2.47
N ARG A 125 22.24 0.46 -2.11
CA ARG A 125 23.28 -0.14 -1.28
C ARG A 125 22.80 -0.47 0.13
N ILE A 126 22.01 0.40 0.75
CA ILE A 126 21.41 0.17 2.06
C ILE A 126 20.38 -0.94 1.97
N ALA A 127 19.50 -0.89 0.98
CA ALA A 127 18.43 -1.86 0.78
C ALA A 127 18.98 -3.28 0.59
N ARG A 128 20.02 -3.45 -0.24
CA ARG A 128 20.68 -4.75 -0.46
C ARG A 128 21.33 -5.35 0.79
N ALA A 129 21.63 -4.53 1.78
CA ALA A 129 22.21 -4.99 3.05
C ALA A 129 21.16 -5.46 4.07
N VAL A 130 19.87 -5.37 3.73
CA VAL A 130 18.75 -5.79 4.57
C VAL A 130 18.18 -7.09 4.05
N PRO A 131 18.22 -8.20 4.82
CA PRO A 131 17.59 -9.46 4.43
C PRO A 131 16.08 -9.30 4.29
N LEU A 132 15.48 -9.85 3.24
CA LEU A 132 14.04 -9.72 2.98
C LEU A 132 13.19 -10.50 3.98
N THR A 133 13.66 -11.67 4.41
CA THR A 133 12.94 -12.56 5.33
C THR A 133 13.09 -12.18 6.79
N GLU A 134 14.25 -11.61 7.15
CA GLU A 134 14.60 -11.26 8.53
C GLU A 134 15.23 -9.86 8.61
N PRO A 135 14.52 -8.80 8.23
CA PRO A 135 15.08 -7.45 8.14
C PRO A 135 15.67 -6.92 9.46
N TRP A 136 15.17 -7.42 10.58
CA TRP A 136 15.66 -7.07 11.93
C TRP A 136 17.07 -7.59 12.23
N THR A 137 17.57 -8.58 11.49
CA THR A 137 18.94 -9.10 11.64
C THR A 137 20.00 -8.26 10.95
N ALA A 138 19.60 -7.26 10.15
CA ALA A 138 20.52 -6.38 9.47
C ALA A 138 21.41 -5.62 10.47
N ARG A 139 22.72 -5.53 10.19
CA ARG A 139 23.73 -4.90 11.07
C ARG A 139 23.37 -3.47 11.55
N ARG A 140 22.49 -2.79 10.83
CA ARG A 140 22.04 -1.42 11.13
C ARG A 140 20.53 -1.33 11.37
N ALA A 141 19.84 -2.45 11.64
CA ALA A 141 18.38 -2.47 11.76
C ALA A 141 17.87 -1.45 12.78
N ALA A 142 18.35 -1.49 14.02
CA ALA A 142 17.95 -0.56 15.08
C ALA A 142 18.20 0.93 14.73
N ARG A 143 19.30 1.22 14.01
CA ARG A 143 19.60 2.60 13.57
C ARG A 143 18.65 3.06 12.45
N LEU A 144 18.32 2.17 11.52
CA LEU A 144 17.41 2.49 10.40
C LEU A 144 15.99 2.64 10.90
N ASP A 145 15.57 1.82 11.86
CA ASP A 145 14.25 1.86 12.47
C ASP A 145 14.03 3.13 13.32
N GLY A 146 15.06 3.62 13.99
CA GLY A 146 15.02 4.85 14.78
C GLY A 146 15.15 6.15 13.97
N GLN A 147 15.22 6.10 12.65
CA GLN A 147 15.30 7.25 11.75
C GLN A 147 13.97 7.44 11.03
N SER A 148 12.98 8.01 11.71
CA SER A 148 11.69 8.42 11.13
C SER A 148 11.66 9.92 10.85
#